data_19a4e912c344f25408288ab9f8d7ee88
#
_entry.id   19a4e912c344f25408288ab9f8d7ee88
#
_cell.length_a   1.000
_cell.length_b   1.000
_cell.length_c   1.000
_cell.angle_alpha   90.00
_cell.angle_beta   90.00
_cell.angle_gamma   90.00
#
_symmetry.space_group_name_H-M   'P 1'
#
loop_
_entity.id
_entity.type
_entity.pdbx_description
1 polymer ?
#
loop_
_entity_poly.entity_id
_entity_poly.type
_entity_poly.pdbx_seq_one_letter_code
_entity_poly.pdbx_strand_id
1 'polypeptide(L)'
;LVIIIFSYVLNRYFLKPIKNLVTYTKNIKDKSNEKTDIERVKTRNDELGILSKSLDEMTSELNKRITTAENYSTDLLHEIRNPLASLKSASEIISETEDKTKREKLINIVSHDVERIERLITDYSQMLKDEAVISTETMQKIDIKEIAKSVVDDFNNVYNSKRKIQIRLKSNGSENYFILGINNRIEQIIANLLENSISFSGENQEIIVEVSKDKEGKPRLVVIDQGTGFSEKDTAKIFNRFYSNRPENFGEHSGLGLNIVKNLVELHNGQIKAENNKQRGAKVEIIFPAPQ
;
A
#
# COMPACT_ATOMS: atom_id res chain seq x y z
N LEU A 1 39.02 -15.03 48.27
CA LEU A 1 38.26 -16.02 47.50
C LEU A 1 36.87 -15.48 47.20
N VAL A 2 36.05 -14.99 48.15
CA VAL A 2 34.69 -14.48 47.96
C VAL A 2 34.62 -13.33 46.94
N ILE A 3 35.51 -12.35 46.99
CA ILE A 3 35.59 -11.22 46.07
C ILE A 3 35.86 -11.70 44.62
N ILE A 4 36.74 -12.69 44.43
CA ILE A 4 37.07 -13.24 43.13
C ILE A 4 35.88 -13.96 42.52
N ILE A 5 35.17 -14.77 43.29
CA ILE A 5 33.94 -15.46 42.88
C ILE A 5 32.85 -14.45 42.53
N PHE A 6 32.66 -13.45 43.38
CA PHE A 6 31.67 -12.38 43.13
C PHE A 6 32.00 -11.61 41.82
N SER A 7 33.27 -11.22 41.66
CA SER A 7 33.70 -10.54 40.44
C SER A 7 33.51 -11.40 39.16
N TYR A 8 33.80 -12.70 39.27
CA TYR A 8 33.55 -13.62 38.17
C TYR A 8 32.07 -13.75 37.79
N VAL A 9 31.21 -13.91 38.81
CA VAL A 9 29.76 -13.99 38.63
C VAL A 9 29.20 -12.70 38.02
N LEU A 10 29.60 -11.54 38.57
CA LEU A 10 29.19 -10.22 38.06
C LEU A 10 29.59 -10.03 36.60
N ASN A 11 30.84 -10.36 36.29
CA ASN A 11 31.33 -10.25 34.89
C ASN A 11 30.57 -11.20 33.93
N ARG A 12 30.36 -12.46 34.35
CA ARG A 12 29.75 -13.51 33.52
C ARG A 12 28.27 -13.28 33.26
N TYR A 13 27.53 -12.88 34.30
CA TYR A 13 26.06 -12.81 34.25
C TYR A 13 25.51 -11.42 33.96
N PHE A 14 26.28 -10.35 34.20
CA PHE A 14 25.83 -8.98 33.96
C PHE A 14 26.69 -8.22 32.95
N LEU A 15 27.98 -8.06 33.19
CA LEU A 15 28.82 -7.18 32.39
C LEU A 15 28.97 -7.69 30.93
N LYS A 16 29.21 -8.99 30.75
CA LYS A 16 29.39 -9.58 29.42
C LYS A 16 28.12 -9.53 28.58
N PRO A 17 26.92 -9.89 29.05
CA PRO A 17 25.66 -9.69 28.32
C PRO A 17 25.40 -8.23 27.95
N ILE A 18 25.59 -7.29 28.88
CA ILE A 18 25.44 -5.86 28.60
C ILE A 18 26.41 -5.41 27.49
N LYS A 19 27.67 -5.82 27.57
CA LYS A 19 28.66 -5.50 26.54
C LYS A 19 28.28 -6.07 25.17
N ASN A 20 27.70 -7.26 25.13
CA ASN A 20 27.20 -7.84 23.88
C ASN A 20 26.05 -7.03 23.31
N LEU A 21 25.09 -6.56 24.12
CA LEU A 21 24.01 -5.69 23.70
C LEU A 21 24.53 -4.34 23.15
N VAL A 22 25.50 -3.72 23.84
CA VAL A 22 26.14 -2.48 23.36
C VAL A 22 26.87 -2.69 22.05
N THR A 23 27.58 -3.80 21.88
CA THR A 23 28.25 -4.12 20.62
C THR A 23 27.25 -4.38 19.51
N TYR A 24 26.15 -5.06 19.80
CA TYR A 24 25.05 -5.29 18.86
C TYR A 24 24.45 -3.97 18.35
N THR A 25 24.10 -3.05 19.24
CA THR A 25 23.58 -1.72 18.83
C THR A 25 24.60 -0.92 18.03
N LYS A 26 25.88 -1.02 18.35
CA LYS A 26 26.95 -0.36 17.61
C LYS A 26 27.09 -0.93 16.20
N ASN A 27 27.09 -2.27 16.07
CA ASN A 27 27.20 -2.93 14.77
C ASN A 27 26.03 -2.58 13.84
N ILE A 28 24.81 -2.45 14.40
CA ILE A 28 23.64 -1.97 13.65
C ILE A 28 23.88 -0.55 13.14
N LYS A 29 24.30 0.36 14.02
CA LYS A 29 24.59 1.76 13.67
C LYS A 29 25.63 1.86 12.56
N ASP A 30 26.69 1.07 12.65
CA ASP A 30 27.83 1.11 11.74
C ASP A 30 27.62 0.24 10.47
N LYS A 31 26.39 -0.34 10.28
CA LYS A 31 26.05 -1.28 9.20
C LYS A 31 27.06 -2.44 9.08
N SER A 32 27.65 -2.84 10.19
CA SER A 32 28.65 -3.91 10.25
C SER A 32 27.96 -5.28 10.28
N ASN A 33 28.41 -6.20 9.41
CA ASN A 33 27.92 -7.58 9.36
C ASN A 33 28.56 -8.49 10.45
N GLU A 34 29.24 -7.93 11.45
CA GLU A 34 29.79 -8.74 12.53
C GLU A 34 28.70 -9.38 13.36
N LYS A 35 28.66 -10.71 13.34
CA LYS A 35 27.72 -11.50 14.16
C LYS A 35 28.01 -11.29 15.63
N THR A 36 27.19 -10.51 16.29
CA THR A 36 27.20 -10.42 17.76
C THR A 36 26.31 -11.55 18.32
N ASP A 37 26.80 -12.30 19.30
CA ASP A 37 26.10 -13.43 19.93
C ASP A 37 24.99 -12.91 20.86
N ILE A 38 23.95 -12.29 20.26
CA ILE A 38 22.78 -11.80 20.99
C ILE A 38 21.80 -12.94 21.32
N GLU A 39 21.83 -14.04 20.55
CA GLU A 39 20.93 -15.18 20.72
C GLU A 39 21.00 -15.75 22.15
N ARG A 40 22.21 -15.84 22.73
CA ARG A 40 22.36 -16.30 24.11
C ARG A 40 21.77 -15.35 25.15
N VAL A 41 21.63 -14.06 24.83
CA VAL A 41 21.00 -13.09 25.72
C VAL A 41 19.49 -13.14 25.57
N LYS A 42 18.98 -13.37 24.37
CA LYS A 42 17.53 -13.53 24.10
C LYS A 42 16.92 -14.74 24.80
N THR A 43 17.67 -15.82 25.01
CA THR A 43 17.16 -17.03 25.68
C THR A 43 17.01 -16.87 27.21
N ARG A 44 17.44 -15.74 27.79
CA ARG A 44 17.29 -15.46 29.22
C ARG A 44 15.84 -15.15 29.58
N ASN A 45 15.46 -15.52 30.81
CA ASN A 45 14.14 -15.25 31.36
C ASN A 45 14.14 -14.10 32.40
N ASP A 46 15.14 -13.22 32.32
CA ASP A 46 15.28 -12.03 33.15
C ASP A 46 15.12 -10.74 32.33
N GLU A 47 15.28 -9.59 32.97
CA GLU A 47 15.14 -8.25 32.36
C GLU A 47 16.10 -8.04 31.20
N LEU A 48 17.29 -8.65 31.23
CA LEU A 48 18.26 -8.58 30.12
C LEU A 48 17.77 -9.38 28.91
N GLY A 49 17.08 -10.49 29.12
CA GLY A 49 16.43 -11.26 28.07
C GLY A 49 15.28 -10.51 27.43
N ILE A 50 14.43 -9.87 28.24
CA ILE A 50 13.33 -9.02 27.74
C ILE A 50 13.89 -7.86 26.93
N LEU A 51 14.88 -7.13 27.47
CA LEU A 51 15.53 -6.01 26.77
C LEU A 51 16.14 -6.46 25.43
N SER A 52 16.80 -7.61 25.42
CA SER A 52 17.41 -8.16 24.22
C SER A 52 16.38 -8.47 23.11
N LYS A 53 15.25 -9.05 23.48
CA LYS A 53 14.15 -9.35 22.55
C LYS A 53 13.55 -8.06 22.00
N SER A 54 13.21 -7.10 22.86
CA SER A 54 12.64 -5.81 22.42
C SER A 54 13.60 -5.03 21.51
N LEU A 55 14.90 -5.07 21.80
CA LEU A 55 15.91 -4.44 20.95
C LEU A 55 16.02 -5.11 19.59
N ASP A 56 15.96 -6.43 19.53
CA ASP A 56 16.00 -7.19 18.28
C ASP A 56 14.74 -6.96 17.42
N GLU A 57 13.56 -6.96 18.06
CA GLU A 57 12.29 -6.64 17.41
C GLU A 57 12.31 -5.21 16.81
N MET A 58 12.74 -4.22 17.61
CA MET A 58 12.87 -2.84 17.14
C MET A 58 13.84 -2.71 15.96
N THR A 59 14.97 -3.42 16.03
CA THR A 59 15.98 -3.39 14.97
C THR A 59 15.50 -4.06 13.70
N SER A 60 14.83 -5.20 13.84
CA SER A 60 14.23 -5.93 12.72
C SER A 60 13.18 -5.07 12.02
N GLU A 61 12.32 -4.40 12.78
CA GLU A 61 11.32 -3.48 12.26
C GLU A 61 11.96 -2.28 11.54
N LEU A 62 13.00 -1.68 12.15
CA LEU A 62 13.73 -0.58 11.52
C LEU A 62 14.38 -1.01 10.20
N ASN A 63 15.05 -2.16 10.17
CA ASN A 63 15.66 -2.69 8.95
C ASN A 63 14.60 -2.97 7.87
N LYS A 64 13.46 -3.53 8.25
CA LYS A 64 12.33 -3.75 7.34
C LYS A 64 11.85 -2.42 6.72
N ARG A 65 11.71 -1.38 7.53
CA ARG A 65 11.31 -0.03 7.05
C ARG A 65 12.34 0.57 6.11
N ILE A 66 13.64 0.46 6.45
CA ILE A 66 14.72 0.96 5.59
C ILE A 66 14.71 0.23 4.24
N THR A 67 14.68 -1.11 4.24
CA THR A 67 14.65 -1.89 3.01
C THR A 67 13.41 -1.58 2.16
N THR A 68 12.27 -1.38 2.82
CA THR A 68 11.03 -0.99 2.15
C THR A 68 11.17 0.39 1.49
N ALA A 69 11.74 1.38 2.18
CA ALA A 69 11.98 2.71 1.65
C ALA A 69 13.02 2.71 0.50
N GLU A 70 14.09 1.92 0.62
CA GLU A 70 15.10 1.74 -0.44
C GLU A 70 14.48 1.12 -1.70
N ASN A 71 13.64 0.08 -1.55
CA ASN A 71 12.93 -0.53 -2.66
C ASN A 71 11.96 0.47 -3.30
N TYR A 72 11.22 1.24 -2.50
CA TYR A 72 10.32 2.29 -3.01
C TYR A 72 11.07 3.33 -3.84
N SER A 73 12.22 3.79 -3.36
CA SER A 73 13.02 4.78 -4.07
C SER A 73 13.56 4.22 -5.39
N THR A 74 13.98 2.96 -5.39
CA THR A 74 14.49 2.28 -6.60
C THR A 74 13.37 2.13 -7.64
N ASP A 75 12.19 1.65 -7.21
CA ASP A 75 11.04 1.47 -8.08
C ASP A 75 10.60 2.82 -8.69
N LEU A 76 10.53 3.89 -7.88
CA LEU A 76 10.19 5.23 -8.36
C LEU A 76 11.20 5.75 -9.40
N LEU A 77 12.51 5.57 -9.15
CA LEU A 77 13.55 6.00 -10.09
C LEU A 77 13.41 5.27 -11.44
N HIS A 78 13.05 4.00 -11.43
CA HIS A 78 12.78 3.24 -12.66
C HIS A 78 11.57 3.79 -13.42
N GLU A 79 10.47 4.07 -12.72
CA GLU A 79 9.24 4.57 -13.32
C GLU A 79 9.34 6.03 -13.82
N ILE A 80 10.20 6.85 -13.21
CA ILE A 80 10.48 8.21 -13.69
C ILE A 80 11.44 8.19 -14.89
N ARG A 81 12.38 7.24 -14.95
CA ARG A 81 13.36 7.16 -16.05
C ARG A 81 12.70 6.96 -17.41
N ASN A 82 11.64 6.16 -17.46
CA ASN A 82 10.94 5.86 -18.73
C ASN A 82 10.33 7.10 -19.38
N PRO A 83 9.45 7.88 -18.72
CA PRO A 83 8.92 9.11 -19.31
C PRO A 83 10.01 10.16 -19.56
N LEU A 84 11.06 10.24 -18.75
CA LEU A 84 12.19 11.14 -19.01
C LEU A 84 12.93 10.78 -20.31
N ALA A 85 13.10 9.49 -20.61
CA ALA A 85 13.70 9.05 -21.87
C ALA A 85 12.79 9.39 -23.06
N SER A 86 11.47 9.20 -22.93
CA SER A 86 10.47 9.59 -23.92
C SER A 86 10.47 11.11 -24.17
N LEU A 87 10.45 11.91 -23.10
CA LEU A 87 10.55 13.38 -23.16
C LEU A 87 11.80 13.84 -23.91
N LYS A 88 12.96 13.23 -23.61
CA LYS A 88 14.21 13.54 -24.29
C LYS A 88 14.13 13.25 -25.78
N SER A 89 13.67 12.04 -26.15
CA SER A 89 13.52 11.66 -27.58
C SER A 89 12.51 12.55 -28.31
N ALA A 90 11.37 12.85 -27.67
CA ALA A 90 10.38 13.74 -28.28
C ALA A 90 10.94 15.16 -28.48
N SER A 91 11.70 15.70 -27.52
CA SER A 91 12.34 17.01 -27.62
C SER A 91 13.37 17.09 -28.76
N GLU A 92 14.19 16.05 -28.93
CA GLU A 92 15.14 15.95 -30.03
C GLU A 92 14.42 15.97 -31.40
N ILE A 93 13.36 15.16 -31.58
CA ILE A 93 12.60 15.09 -32.81
C ILE A 93 11.80 16.37 -33.11
N ILE A 94 11.26 17.05 -32.06
CA ILE A 94 10.55 18.33 -32.21
C ILE A 94 11.48 19.41 -32.80
N SER A 95 12.77 19.40 -32.42
CA SER A 95 13.74 20.38 -32.92
C SER A 95 14.11 20.18 -34.37
N GLU A 96 13.98 18.96 -34.89
CA GLU A 96 14.36 18.56 -36.24
C GLU A 96 13.16 18.50 -37.23
N THR A 97 11.94 18.51 -36.75
CA THR A 97 10.72 18.27 -37.55
C THR A 97 10.09 19.61 -37.98
N GLU A 98 9.85 19.75 -39.31
CA GLU A 98 9.09 20.87 -39.91
C GLU A 98 7.59 20.54 -40.03
N ASP A 99 7.20 19.27 -39.97
CA ASP A 99 5.82 18.80 -40.03
C ASP A 99 5.02 19.21 -38.80
N LYS A 100 4.07 20.14 -39.00
CA LYS A 100 3.19 20.64 -37.93
C LYS A 100 2.39 19.56 -37.23
N THR A 101 1.85 18.61 -37.99
CA THR A 101 1.02 17.52 -37.45
C THR A 101 1.85 16.58 -36.57
N LYS A 102 3.08 16.29 -37.01
CA LYS A 102 4.01 15.47 -36.25
C LYS A 102 4.47 16.21 -34.99
N ARG A 103 4.72 17.51 -35.06
CA ARG A 103 5.09 18.35 -33.95
C ARG A 103 4.00 18.41 -32.87
N GLU A 104 2.73 18.58 -33.26
CA GLU A 104 1.59 18.55 -32.34
C GLU A 104 1.46 17.22 -31.61
N LYS A 105 1.63 16.09 -32.31
CA LYS A 105 1.63 14.77 -31.68
C LYS A 105 2.76 14.63 -30.65
N LEU A 106 3.95 15.11 -30.96
CA LEU A 106 5.09 15.05 -30.04
C LEU A 106 4.90 15.95 -28.82
N ILE A 107 4.30 17.15 -29.00
CA ILE A 107 3.96 18.03 -27.88
C ILE A 107 2.94 17.35 -26.95
N ASN A 108 1.95 16.64 -27.50
CA ASN A 108 1.00 15.89 -26.70
C ASN A 108 1.67 14.77 -25.89
N ILE A 109 2.65 14.06 -26.48
CA ILE A 109 3.44 13.05 -25.76
C ILE A 109 4.21 13.71 -24.62
N VAL A 110 4.86 14.86 -24.86
CA VAL A 110 5.59 15.60 -23.82
C VAL A 110 4.67 16.00 -22.67
N SER A 111 3.50 16.60 -23.00
CA SER A 111 2.53 17.00 -21.96
C SER A 111 2.04 15.81 -21.13
N HIS A 112 1.76 14.71 -21.79
CA HIS A 112 1.31 13.47 -21.18
C HIS A 112 2.38 12.84 -20.24
N ASP A 113 3.64 12.80 -20.69
CA ASP A 113 4.75 12.29 -19.88
C ASP A 113 5.03 13.18 -18.65
N VAL A 114 4.89 14.52 -18.79
CA VAL A 114 4.99 15.46 -17.64
C VAL A 114 3.90 15.19 -16.62
N GLU A 115 2.63 15.10 -17.06
CA GLU A 115 1.50 14.78 -16.17
C GLU A 115 1.67 13.43 -15.47
N ARG A 116 2.27 12.46 -16.15
CA ARG A 116 2.60 11.16 -15.57
C ARG A 116 3.62 11.28 -14.45
N ILE A 117 4.71 12.04 -14.67
CA ILE A 117 5.74 12.28 -13.64
C ILE A 117 5.14 13.00 -12.44
N GLU A 118 4.33 14.05 -12.66
CA GLU A 118 3.68 14.78 -11.57
C GLU A 118 2.80 13.86 -10.71
N ARG A 119 2.03 12.98 -11.34
CA ARG A 119 1.21 11.98 -10.63
C ARG A 119 2.07 10.99 -9.85
N LEU A 120 3.12 10.42 -10.46
CA LEU A 120 4.02 9.51 -9.77
C LEU A 120 4.63 10.14 -8.51
N ILE A 121 5.05 11.40 -8.58
CA ILE A 121 5.63 12.13 -7.45
C ILE A 121 4.56 12.39 -6.38
N THR A 122 3.35 12.78 -6.78
CA THR A 122 2.24 13.06 -5.86
C THR A 122 1.81 11.81 -5.11
N ASP A 123 1.57 10.72 -5.84
CA ASP A 123 1.15 9.44 -5.27
C ASP A 123 2.22 8.85 -4.35
N TYR A 124 3.50 8.97 -4.75
CA TYR A 124 4.62 8.55 -3.91
C TYR A 124 4.74 9.38 -2.62
N SER A 125 4.60 10.70 -2.73
CA SER A 125 4.62 11.60 -1.57
C SER A 125 3.47 11.31 -0.61
N GLN A 126 2.28 11.00 -1.15
CA GLN A 126 1.13 10.63 -0.34
C GLN A 126 1.34 9.29 0.36
N MET A 127 1.87 8.29 -0.34
CA MET A 127 2.20 6.99 0.23
C MET A 127 3.19 7.10 1.40
N LEU A 128 4.24 7.92 1.26
CA LEU A 128 5.21 8.15 2.36
C LEU A 128 4.58 8.84 3.57
N LYS A 129 3.69 9.81 3.35
CA LYS A 129 2.93 10.46 4.42
C LYS A 129 2.04 9.45 5.12
N ASP A 130 1.33 8.63 4.37
CA ASP A 130 0.45 7.60 4.90
C ASP A 130 1.21 6.60 5.78
N GLU A 131 2.38 6.16 5.35
CA GLU A 131 3.23 5.25 6.14
C GLU A 131 3.74 5.89 7.45
N ALA A 132 4.08 7.19 7.42
CA ALA A 132 4.49 7.93 8.61
C ALA A 132 3.33 8.12 9.61
N VAL A 133 2.13 8.42 9.13
CA VAL A 133 0.94 8.68 9.95
C VAL A 133 0.35 7.39 10.54
N ILE A 134 0.43 6.27 9.82
CA ILE A 134 0.00 4.95 10.30
C ILE A 134 0.58 4.61 11.68
N SER A 135 1.80 5.06 11.99
CA SER A 135 2.46 4.79 13.28
C SER A 135 1.89 5.61 14.45
N THR A 136 1.05 6.61 14.20
CA THR A 136 0.53 7.56 15.21
C THR A 136 -0.99 7.52 15.36
N GLU A 137 -1.72 7.00 14.36
CA GLU A 137 -3.19 6.92 14.41
C GLU A 137 -3.66 5.72 15.25
N THR A 138 -4.71 5.94 16.06
CA THR A 138 -5.32 4.91 16.88
C THR A 138 -6.49 4.26 16.16
N MET A 139 -6.52 2.93 16.14
CA MET A 139 -7.66 2.18 15.63
C MET A 139 -8.89 2.37 16.51
N GLN A 140 -10.03 2.61 15.91
CA GLN A 140 -11.32 2.80 16.57
C GLN A 140 -12.35 1.83 16.00
N LYS A 141 -13.43 1.59 16.74
CA LYS A 141 -14.57 0.83 16.24
C LYS A 141 -15.36 1.69 15.26
N ILE A 142 -15.31 1.32 13.98
CA ILE A 142 -15.95 2.06 12.88
C ILE A 142 -16.90 1.16 12.08
N ASP A 143 -17.95 1.73 11.49
CA ASP A 143 -18.87 0.99 10.62
C ASP A 143 -18.51 1.21 9.15
N ILE A 144 -18.07 0.14 8.48
CA ILE A 144 -17.66 0.19 7.05
C ILE A 144 -18.82 0.64 6.16
N LYS A 145 -20.07 0.33 6.51
CA LYS A 145 -21.24 0.70 5.71
C LYS A 145 -21.43 2.21 5.64
N GLU A 146 -21.29 2.90 6.76
CA GLU A 146 -21.43 4.37 6.80
C GLU A 146 -20.31 5.04 6.00
N ILE A 147 -19.06 4.53 6.11
CA ILE A 147 -17.93 5.02 5.33
C ILE A 147 -18.17 4.77 3.83
N ALA A 148 -18.55 3.54 3.47
CA ALA A 148 -18.82 3.20 2.08
C ALA A 148 -19.94 4.05 1.48
N LYS A 149 -20.99 4.36 2.26
CA LYS A 149 -22.07 5.25 1.83
C LYS A 149 -21.56 6.66 1.54
N SER A 150 -20.79 7.26 2.45
CA SER A 150 -20.23 8.60 2.27
C SER A 150 -19.39 8.68 0.99
N VAL A 151 -18.44 7.73 0.81
CA VAL A 151 -17.56 7.72 -0.36
C VAL A 151 -18.35 7.49 -1.66
N VAL A 152 -19.33 6.58 -1.66
CA VAL A 152 -20.17 6.32 -2.84
C VAL A 152 -20.99 7.55 -3.22
N ASP A 153 -21.55 8.27 -2.24
CA ASP A 153 -22.32 9.50 -2.48
C ASP A 153 -21.42 10.59 -3.08
N ASP A 154 -20.22 10.78 -2.57
CA ASP A 154 -19.24 11.75 -3.07
C ASP A 154 -18.83 11.44 -4.52
N PHE A 155 -18.53 10.17 -4.82
CA PHE A 155 -18.17 9.75 -6.18
C PHE A 155 -19.33 9.88 -7.17
N ASN A 156 -20.56 9.56 -6.77
CA ASN A 156 -21.72 9.74 -7.62
C ASN A 156 -21.95 11.22 -7.95
N ASN A 157 -21.74 12.14 -7.01
CA ASN A 157 -21.84 13.59 -7.25
C ASN A 157 -20.87 14.07 -8.34
N VAL A 158 -19.68 13.49 -8.41
CA VAL A 158 -18.63 13.86 -9.38
C VAL A 158 -18.79 13.16 -10.73
N TYR A 159 -19.01 11.85 -10.71
CA TYR A 159 -18.86 11.01 -11.91
C TYR A 159 -20.18 10.68 -12.63
N ASN A 160 -21.31 10.76 -11.95
CA ASN A 160 -22.61 10.52 -12.58
C ASN A 160 -22.88 11.53 -13.71
N SER A 161 -22.55 12.81 -13.49
CA SER A 161 -22.71 13.86 -14.50
C SER A 161 -21.65 13.80 -15.61
N LYS A 162 -20.41 13.42 -15.28
CA LYS A 162 -19.27 13.47 -16.23
C LYS A 162 -19.16 12.24 -17.15
N ARG A 163 -19.46 11.03 -16.64
CA ARG A 163 -19.27 9.77 -17.38
C ARG A 163 -20.51 8.89 -17.43
N LYS A 164 -21.63 9.30 -16.83
CA LYS A 164 -22.87 8.50 -16.72
C LYS A 164 -22.62 7.12 -16.08
N ILE A 165 -21.63 7.03 -15.20
CA ILE A 165 -21.36 5.84 -14.40
C ILE A 165 -22.16 5.96 -13.10
N GLN A 166 -22.90 4.91 -12.76
CA GLN A 166 -23.65 4.83 -11.52
C GLN A 166 -22.98 3.86 -10.55
N ILE A 167 -22.70 4.35 -9.33
CA ILE A 167 -22.14 3.52 -8.26
C ILE A 167 -23.27 3.21 -7.27
N ARG A 168 -23.53 1.93 -7.04
CA ARG A 168 -24.58 1.47 -6.11
C ARG A 168 -23.99 0.81 -4.89
N LEU A 169 -24.39 1.26 -3.71
CA LEU A 169 -24.13 0.58 -2.47
C LEU A 169 -25.18 -0.51 -2.21
N LYS A 170 -24.74 -1.75 -2.02
CA LYS A 170 -25.56 -2.88 -1.58
C LYS A 170 -25.18 -3.26 -0.15
N SER A 171 -26.11 -3.23 0.76
CA SER A 171 -25.93 -3.69 2.14
C SER A 171 -27.28 -4.12 2.73
N ASN A 172 -27.25 -4.97 3.74
CA ASN A 172 -28.46 -5.26 4.52
C ASN A 172 -28.73 -4.06 5.43
N GLY A 173 -29.84 -3.35 5.16
CA GLY A 173 -30.16 -2.04 5.76
C GLY A 173 -30.22 -2.02 7.29
N SER A 174 -30.53 -3.15 7.93
CA SER A 174 -30.67 -3.27 9.39
C SER A 174 -29.40 -3.72 10.12
N GLU A 175 -28.31 -4.04 9.39
CA GLU A 175 -27.07 -4.54 9.98
C GLU A 175 -25.97 -3.47 9.99
N ASN A 176 -25.16 -3.51 11.05
CA ASN A 176 -23.91 -2.76 11.15
C ASN A 176 -22.72 -3.69 10.89
N TYR A 177 -21.67 -3.13 10.27
CA TYR A 177 -20.47 -3.88 9.87
C TYR A 177 -19.25 -3.24 10.51
N PHE A 178 -19.13 -3.45 11.84
CA PHE A 178 -18.06 -2.86 12.63
C PHE A 178 -16.74 -3.58 12.43
N ILE A 179 -15.67 -2.79 12.29
CA ILE A 179 -14.28 -3.23 12.36
C ILE A 179 -13.51 -2.38 13.37
N LEU A 180 -12.34 -2.85 13.76
CA LEU A 180 -11.34 -2.02 14.42
C LEU A 180 -10.46 -1.42 13.32
N GLY A 181 -10.51 -0.10 13.13
CA GLY A 181 -9.83 0.54 12.01
C GLY A 181 -9.68 2.04 12.13
N ILE A 182 -9.10 2.64 11.11
CA ILE A 182 -8.84 4.07 10.98
C ILE A 182 -9.74 4.61 9.85
N ASN A 183 -10.64 5.53 10.18
CA ASN A 183 -11.72 5.98 9.30
C ASN A 183 -11.22 6.44 7.91
N ASN A 184 -10.30 7.40 7.87
CA ASN A 184 -9.74 7.96 6.64
C ASN A 184 -8.98 6.90 5.80
N ARG A 185 -8.47 5.83 6.42
CA ARG A 185 -7.78 4.74 5.70
C ARG A 185 -8.77 3.80 5.04
N ILE A 186 -9.91 3.55 5.67
CA ILE A 186 -11.00 2.80 5.02
C ILE A 186 -11.62 3.61 3.89
N GLU A 187 -11.81 4.92 4.07
CA GLU A 187 -12.22 5.84 2.99
C GLU A 187 -11.25 5.74 1.79
N GLN A 188 -9.94 5.79 2.04
CA GLN A 188 -8.89 5.69 1.03
C GLN A 188 -8.90 4.33 0.31
N ILE A 189 -9.13 3.23 1.02
CA ILE A 189 -9.31 1.90 0.40
C ILE A 189 -10.46 1.94 -0.61
N ILE A 190 -11.61 2.43 -0.20
CA ILE A 190 -12.82 2.47 -1.04
C ILE A 190 -12.62 3.42 -2.22
N ALA A 191 -12.07 4.61 -1.99
CA ALA A 191 -11.78 5.59 -3.04
C ALA A 191 -10.83 5.02 -4.11
N ASN A 192 -9.70 4.41 -3.74
CA ASN A 192 -8.77 3.79 -4.67
C ASN A 192 -9.41 2.66 -5.49
N LEU A 193 -10.27 1.84 -4.88
CA LEU A 193 -10.99 0.79 -5.59
C LEU A 193 -12.00 1.38 -6.58
N LEU A 194 -12.73 2.43 -6.19
CA LEU A 194 -13.68 3.11 -7.07
C LEU A 194 -13.00 3.83 -8.23
N GLU A 195 -11.91 4.57 -7.99
CA GLU A 195 -11.12 5.22 -9.04
C GLU A 195 -10.61 4.20 -10.06
N ASN A 196 -10.14 3.05 -9.58
CA ASN A 196 -9.72 1.98 -10.45
C ASN A 196 -10.89 1.43 -11.27
N SER A 197 -12.02 1.11 -10.63
CA SER A 197 -13.23 0.60 -11.31
C SER A 197 -13.79 1.59 -12.33
N ILE A 198 -13.85 2.89 -12.01
CA ILE A 198 -14.29 3.96 -12.91
C ILE A 198 -13.38 4.06 -14.13
N SER A 199 -12.07 3.93 -13.93
CA SER A 199 -11.12 4.06 -15.03
C SER A 199 -11.20 2.92 -16.05
N PHE A 200 -11.61 1.72 -15.63
CA PHE A 200 -11.80 0.56 -16.52
C PHE A 200 -13.24 0.39 -16.99
N SER A 201 -14.19 1.17 -16.48
CA SER A 201 -15.59 1.14 -16.89
C SER A 201 -15.87 2.12 -18.04
N GLY A 202 -16.66 1.69 -18.99
CA GLY A 202 -17.21 2.53 -20.05
C GLY A 202 -18.41 3.37 -19.60
N GLU A 203 -18.87 4.26 -20.47
CA GLU A 203 -20.10 5.03 -20.20
C GLU A 203 -21.30 4.11 -20.00
N ASN A 204 -22.24 4.53 -19.14
CA ASN A 204 -23.47 3.82 -18.79
C ASN A 204 -23.25 2.45 -18.09
N GLN A 205 -22.05 2.18 -17.58
CA GLN A 205 -21.79 0.99 -16.77
C GLN A 205 -22.06 1.25 -15.30
N GLU A 206 -22.31 0.17 -14.57
CA GLU A 206 -22.60 0.19 -13.14
C GLU A 206 -21.42 -0.38 -12.35
N ILE A 207 -21.09 0.28 -11.22
CA ILE A 207 -20.15 -0.23 -10.23
C ILE A 207 -20.94 -0.54 -8.96
N ILE A 208 -20.73 -1.73 -8.40
CA ILE A 208 -21.40 -2.19 -7.19
C ILE A 208 -20.40 -2.21 -6.05
N VAL A 209 -20.69 -1.51 -4.97
CA VAL A 209 -20.02 -1.63 -3.67
C VAL A 209 -20.94 -2.44 -2.76
N GLU A 210 -20.50 -3.61 -2.33
CA GLU A 210 -21.27 -4.47 -1.45
C GLU A 210 -20.61 -4.54 -0.08
N VAL A 211 -21.38 -4.27 0.98
CA VAL A 211 -20.96 -4.46 2.38
C VAL A 211 -21.84 -5.55 2.99
N SER A 212 -21.22 -6.64 3.40
CA SER A 212 -21.90 -7.84 3.90
C SER A 212 -21.05 -8.53 4.99
N LYS A 213 -21.50 -9.66 5.49
CA LYS A 213 -20.70 -10.57 6.30
C LYS A 213 -20.34 -11.80 5.48
N ASP A 214 -19.15 -12.34 5.70
CA ASP A 214 -18.75 -13.63 5.13
C ASP A 214 -19.45 -14.79 5.87
N LYS A 215 -19.08 -16.02 5.50
CA LYS A 215 -19.65 -17.24 6.10
C LYS A 215 -19.29 -17.43 7.59
N GLU A 216 -18.25 -16.75 8.04
CA GLU A 216 -17.77 -16.76 9.43
C GLU A 216 -18.30 -15.54 10.24
N GLY A 217 -19.12 -14.70 9.62
CA GLY A 217 -19.68 -13.50 10.23
C GLY A 217 -18.72 -12.29 10.22
N LYS A 218 -17.58 -12.38 9.52
CA LYS A 218 -16.62 -11.29 9.40
C LYS A 218 -17.09 -10.21 8.43
N PRO A 219 -16.88 -8.91 8.72
CA PRO A 219 -17.18 -7.82 7.81
C PRO A 219 -16.45 -7.98 6.47
N ARG A 220 -17.19 -7.84 5.38
CA ARG A 220 -16.74 -8.04 4.02
C ARG A 220 -17.13 -6.86 3.15
N LEU A 221 -16.17 -6.30 2.43
CA LEU A 221 -16.35 -5.26 1.43
C LEU A 221 -16.00 -5.82 0.06
N VAL A 222 -16.87 -5.62 -0.93
CA VAL A 222 -16.65 -6.06 -2.30
C VAL A 222 -16.92 -4.90 -3.25
N VAL A 223 -16.02 -4.68 -4.20
CA VAL A 223 -16.22 -3.76 -5.32
C VAL A 223 -16.24 -4.56 -6.60
N ILE A 224 -17.28 -4.38 -7.41
CA ILE A 224 -17.50 -5.09 -8.66
C ILE A 224 -17.76 -4.06 -9.77
N ASP A 225 -16.98 -4.13 -10.84
CA ASP A 225 -17.19 -3.33 -12.04
C ASP A 225 -17.65 -4.19 -13.24
N GLN A 226 -17.99 -3.51 -14.33
CA GLN A 226 -18.38 -4.11 -15.61
C GLN A 226 -17.35 -3.85 -16.70
N GLY A 227 -16.11 -3.51 -16.32
CA GLY A 227 -15.01 -3.20 -17.22
C GLY A 227 -14.46 -4.41 -17.98
N THR A 228 -13.19 -4.31 -18.37
CA THR A 228 -12.49 -5.38 -19.11
C THR A 228 -12.08 -6.56 -18.23
N GLY A 229 -12.05 -6.36 -16.91
CA GLY A 229 -11.51 -7.33 -15.96
C GLY A 229 -9.98 -7.35 -15.96
N PHE A 230 -9.39 -8.30 -15.26
CA PHE A 230 -7.95 -8.51 -15.20
C PHE A 230 -7.51 -9.45 -16.33
N SER A 231 -6.47 -9.04 -17.09
CA SER A 231 -5.86 -9.87 -18.13
C SER A 231 -4.93 -10.94 -17.57
N GLU A 232 -4.43 -10.74 -16.34
CA GLU A 232 -3.52 -11.64 -15.66
C GLU A 232 -4.24 -12.89 -15.12
N LYS A 233 -3.64 -14.05 -15.35
CA LYS A 233 -4.09 -15.30 -14.72
C LYS A 233 -3.80 -15.34 -13.23
N ASP A 234 -2.66 -14.76 -12.83
CA ASP A 234 -2.25 -14.59 -11.44
C ASP A 234 -2.59 -13.18 -10.98
N THR A 235 -3.76 -13.03 -10.39
CA THR A 235 -4.24 -11.74 -9.88
C THR A 235 -3.45 -11.21 -8.68
N ALA A 236 -2.54 -11.98 -8.08
CA ALA A 236 -1.66 -11.47 -7.03
C ALA A 236 -0.71 -10.38 -7.54
N LYS A 237 -0.34 -10.43 -8.82
CA LYS A 237 0.56 -9.45 -9.44
C LYS A 237 -0.02 -8.05 -9.54
N ILE A 238 -1.35 -7.90 -9.62
CA ILE A 238 -2.00 -6.59 -9.73
C ILE A 238 -1.82 -5.71 -8.49
N PHE A 239 -1.47 -6.32 -7.35
CA PHE A 239 -1.17 -5.62 -6.11
C PHE A 239 0.31 -5.21 -5.99
N ASN A 240 1.15 -5.55 -6.99
CA ASN A 240 2.53 -5.08 -7.02
C ASN A 240 2.56 -3.58 -7.34
N ARG A 241 3.57 -2.90 -6.84
CA ARG A 241 3.77 -1.47 -7.10
C ARG A 241 4.00 -1.22 -8.57
N PHE A 242 3.49 -0.08 -9.05
CA PHE A 242 3.63 0.37 -10.44
C PHE A 242 3.15 -0.64 -11.49
N TYR A 243 2.45 -1.70 -11.02
CA TYR A 243 1.85 -2.63 -11.95
C TYR A 243 0.69 -1.95 -12.67
N SER A 244 0.82 -1.82 -13.99
CA SER A 244 -0.23 -1.34 -14.87
C SER A 244 -0.24 -2.20 -16.13
N ASN A 245 -1.39 -2.79 -16.43
CA ASN A 245 -1.63 -3.49 -17.68
C ASN A 245 -2.89 -2.89 -18.33
N ARG A 246 -2.79 -1.60 -18.68
CA ARG A 246 -3.90 -0.82 -19.24
C ARG A 246 -3.77 -0.70 -20.73
N PRO A 247 -4.89 -0.80 -21.49
CA PRO A 247 -4.94 -0.34 -22.88
C PRO A 247 -4.64 1.16 -22.95
N GLU A 248 -3.94 1.61 -24.00
CA GLU A 248 -3.49 3.00 -24.21
C GLU A 248 -4.58 4.08 -24.08
N ASN A 249 -5.86 3.71 -24.16
CA ASN A 249 -7.01 4.63 -24.15
C ASN A 249 -7.64 4.87 -22.76
N PHE A 250 -7.13 4.28 -21.66
CA PHE A 250 -7.80 4.30 -20.36
C PHE A 250 -7.22 5.30 -19.34
N GLY A 251 -6.45 6.29 -19.79
CA GLY A 251 -5.83 7.29 -18.92
C GLY A 251 -4.68 6.71 -18.08
N GLU A 252 -3.82 7.57 -17.62
CA GLU A 252 -2.67 7.16 -16.84
C GLU A 252 -2.99 7.16 -15.35
N HIS A 253 -2.61 6.06 -14.71
CA HIS A 253 -2.55 5.95 -13.26
C HIS A 253 -1.15 5.46 -12.90
N SER A 254 -0.69 5.82 -11.69
CA SER A 254 0.66 5.48 -11.21
C SER A 254 0.91 3.98 -11.04
N GLY A 255 -0.14 3.14 -11.03
CA GLY A 255 -0.03 1.73 -10.67
C GLY A 255 0.18 1.49 -9.17
N LEU A 256 0.01 2.52 -8.34
CA LEU A 256 0.15 2.44 -6.88
C LEU A 256 -1.17 2.17 -6.15
N GLY A 257 -2.33 2.51 -6.73
CA GLY A 257 -3.62 2.46 -6.05
C GLY A 257 -3.95 1.10 -5.43
N LEU A 258 -3.84 0.00 -6.17
CA LEU A 258 -4.10 -1.35 -5.63
C LEU A 258 -3.03 -1.81 -4.64
N ASN A 259 -1.78 -1.37 -4.77
CA ASN A 259 -0.75 -1.64 -3.78
C ASN A 259 -1.05 -0.91 -2.46
N ILE A 260 -1.48 0.36 -2.52
CA ILE A 260 -1.93 1.12 -1.35
C ILE A 260 -3.10 0.40 -0.67
N VAL A 261 -4.10 -0.04 -1.43
CA VAL A 261 -5.24 -0.81 -0.90
C VAL A 261 -4.75 -2.04 -0.15
N LYS A 262 -3.85 -2.84 -0.74
CA LYS A 262 -3.31 -4.04 -0.10
C LYS A 262 -2.61 -3.71 1.22
N ASN A 263 -1.72 -2.71 1.24
CA ASN A 263 -1.00 -2.32 2.45
C ASN A 263 -1.94 -1.83 3.55
N LEU A 264 -2.96 -1.04 3.20
CA LEU A 264 -3.96 -0.56 4.16
C LEU A 264 -4.84 -1.71 4.68
N VAL A 265 -5.21 -2.67 3.84
CA VAL A 265 -5.95 -3.87 4.27
C VAL A 265 -5.11 -4.72 5.23
N GLU A 266 -3.83 -4.94 4.92
CA GLU A 266 -2.89 -5.67 5.79
C GLU A 266 -2.68 -4.95 7.13
N LEU A 267 -2.62 -3.61 7.14
CA LEU A 267 -2.58 -2.80 8.36
C LEU A 267 -3.78 -3.08 9.28
N HIS A 268 -4.95 -3.28 8.70
CA HIS A 268 -6.18 -3.61 9.44
C HIS A 268 -6.34 -5.12 9.70
N ASN A 269 -5.27 -5.92 9.53
CA ASN A 269 -5.28 -7.38 9.64
C ASN A 269 -6.34 -8.05 8.75
N GLY A 270 -6.72 -7.40 7.66
CA GLY A 270 -7.66 -7.90 6.67
C GLY A 270 -6.99 -8.75 5.60
N GLN A 271 -7.82 -9.37 4.79
CA GLN A 271 -7.40 -10.14 3.62
C GLN A 271 -8.02 -9.54 2.37
N ILE A 272 -7.26 -9.46 1.28
CA ILE A 272 -7.71 -8.95 -0.01
C ILE A 272 -7.56 -10.02 -1.09
N LYS A 273 -8.55 -10.12 -1.95
CA LYS A 273 -8.56 -10.99 -3.11
C LYS A 273 -9.14 -10.26 -4.31
N ALA A 274 -8.58 -10.50 -5.50
CA ALA A 274 -9.12 -10.01 -6.76
C ALA A 274 -9.37 -11.17 -7.71
N GLU A 275 -10.47 -11.09 -8.45
CA GLU A 275 -10.85 -12.08 -9.44
C GLU A 275 -11.67 -11.43 -10.56
N ASN A 276 -11.72 -12.09 -11.71
CA ASN A 276 -12.64 -11.65 -12.76
C ASN A 276 -14.07 -12.04 -12.39
N ASN A 277 -15.01 -11.11 -12.61
CA ASN A 277 -16.43 -11.39 -12.43
C ASN A 277 -16.91 -12.40 -13.48
N LYS A 278 -17.80 -13.32 -13.08
CA LYS A 278 -18.30 -14.39 -13.95
C LYS A 278 -18.97 -13.89 -15.24
N GLN A 279 -19.60 -12.72 -15.21
CA GLN A 279 -20.26 -12.15 -16.38
C GLN A 279 -19.32 -11.25 -17.16
N ARG A 280 -18.76 -10.23 -16.55
CA ARG A 280 -17.82 -9.27 -17.13
C ARG A 280 -17.27 -8.38 -16.02
N GLY A 281 -16.04 -7.89 -16.16
CA GLY A 281 -15.41 -6.93 -15.28
C GLY A 281 -14.59 -7.58 -14.16
N ALA A 282 -14.14 -6.77 -13.25
CA ALA A 282 -13.32 -7.15 -12.11
C ALA A 282 -14.14 -7.19 -10.82
N LYS A 283 -13.69 -8.01 -9.88
CA LYS A 283 -14.20 -8.08 -8.51
C LYS A 283 -13.02 -8.05 -7.55
N VAL A 284 -13.03 -7.10 -6.64
CA VAL A 284 -12.08 -7.03 -5.52
C VAL A 284 -12.85 -7.23 -4.23
N GLU A 285 -12.41 -8.18 -3.41
CA GLU A 285 -13.02 -8.59 -2.15
C GLU A 285 -12.05 -8.40 -1.01
N ILE A 286 -12.52 -7.77 0.06
CA ILE A 286 -11.77 -7.53 1.29
C ILE A 286 -12.56 -8.09 2.46
N ILE A 287 -11.89 -8.85 3.33
CA ILE A 287 -12.46 -9.40 4.56
C ILE A 287 -11.67 -8.85 5.72
N PHE A 288 -12.35 -8.20 6.66
CA PHE A 288 -11.76 -7.67 7.87
C PHE A 288 -12.03 -8.58 9.06
N PRO A 289 -11.14 -8.61 10.07
CA PRO A 289 -11.43 -9.29 11.33
C PRO A 289 -12.63 -8.63 12.02
N ALA A 290 -13.47 -9.44 12.66
CA ALA A 290 -14.51 -8.92 13.53
C ALA A 290 -13.87 -8.21 14.74
N PRO A 291 -14.40 -7.05 15.20
CA PRO A 291 -13.91 -6.41 16.41
C PRO A 291 -14.14 -7.36 17.60
N GLN A 292 -13.10 -7.56 18.39
CA GLN A 292 -13.20 -8.28 19.66
C GLN A 292 -13.94 -7.46 20.70
#